data_a25cb7b25c15330dca72c7940b8d5f7d
#
_entry.id   a25cb7b25c15330dca72c7940b8d5f7d
#
_cell.length_a   1.000
_cell.length_b   1.000
_cell.length_c   1.000
_cell.angle_alpha   90.00
_cell.angle_beta   90.00
_cell.angle_gamma   90.00
#
_symmetry.space_group_name_H-M   'P 1'
#
loop_
_entity.id
_entity.type
_entity.pdbx_description
1 polymer ?
#
loop_
_entity_poly.entity_id
_entity_poly.type
_entity_poly.pdbx_seq_one_letter_code
_entity_poly.pdbx_strand_id
1 'polypeptide(L)'
;MIVLYDATGEARPLAAYENHSITHKLDGCDEMTFYVDTHHEQYPLLYEEARVVTDENEWLIKKIDDDKVDCELNFDFLKGTVYKDYKSTARSLTEVLESHLPEGWTMQGANVSSIRRTIEFDFCTDYDVVYQCMSTYKVYFVWKIREKTVVVYSQDAMQPTGEYLTTELNLKSLSFKGDTTDFATRLYAYGKDGMTMEKAVVDDKEYGLTYVENRKYVDKTVCAYWSDERYTVPENLYADALEKLSTLSFPVR
;
A
#
# COMPACT_ATOMS: atom_id res chain seq x y z
N MET A 1 23.48 -5.65 -11.59
CA MET A 1 24.57 -4.62 -11.61
C MET A 1 24.04 -3.35 -10.95
N ILE A 2 24.87 -2.66 -10.13
CA ILE A 2 24.51 -1.34 -9.56
C ILE A 2 25.20 -0.25 -10.38
N VAL A 3 24.43 0.77 -10.80
CA VAL A 3 24.93 1.96 -11.47
C VAL A 3 24.56 3.17 -10.64
N LEU A 4 25.54 3.95 -10.21
CA LEU A 4 25.38 5.19 -9.49
C LEU A 4 25.36 6.36 -10.50
N TYR A 5 24.49 7.32 -10.27
CA TYR A 5 24.49 8.58 -11.01
C TYR A 5 24.99 9.69 -10.09
N ASP A 6 26.05 10.35 -10.49
CA ASP A 6 26.61 11.47 -9.74
C ASP A 6 25.76 12.75 -9.87
N ALA A 7 26.13 13.80 -9.13
CA ALA A 7 25.41 15.07 -9.12
C ALA A 7 25.36 15.77 -10.50
N THR A 8 26.20 15.35 -11.45
CA THR A 8 26.18 15.86 -12.83
C THR A 8 25.30 15.02 -13.75
N GLY A 9 24.78 13.87 -13.25
CA GLY A 9 24.01 12.89 -14.00
C GLY A 9 24.87 11.91 -14.79
N GLU A 10 26.20 11.85 -14.54
CA GLU A 10 27.07 10.86 -15.16
C GLU A 10 26.88 9.49 -14.52
N ALA A 11 26.69 8.47 -15.36
CA ALA A 11 26.50 7.09 -14.92
C ALA A 11 27.84 6.42 -14.62
N ARG A 12 28.00 5.88 -13.42
CA ARG A 12 29.20 5.18 -12.98
C ARG A 12 28.86 3.79 -12.43
N PRO A 13 29.29 2.70 -13.08
CA PRO A 13 29.12 1.38 -12.51
C PRO A 13 29.81 1.28 -11.16
N LEU A 14 29.10 0.83 -10.14
CA LEU A 14 29.66 0.54 -8.83
C LEU A 14 30.18 -0.91 -8.85
N ALA A 15 31.51 -1.05 -8.84
CA ALA A 15 32.15 -2.36 -8.94
C ALA A 15 32.33 -3.04 -7.57
N ALA A 16 32.42 -2.22 -6.51
CA ALA A 16 32.80 -2.66 -5.17
C ALA A 16 31.63 -2.62 -4.21
N TYR A 17 30.59 -3.39 -4.47
CA TYR A 17 29.51 -3.58 -3.50
C TYR A 17 29.39 -5.06 -3.11
N GLU A 18 28.97 -5.27 -1.87
CA GLU A 18 28.73 -6.58 -1.29
C GLU A 18 27.34 -6.68 -0.68
N ASN A 19 26.87 -7.89 -0.41
CA ASN A 19 25.63 -8.17 0.33
C ASN A 19 24.42 -7.40 -0.19
N HIS A 20 24.27 -7.28 -1.50
CA HIS A 20 23.12 -6.64 -2.13
C HIS A 20 21.84 -7.42 -1.84
N SER A 21 20.83 -6.73 -1.31
CA SER A 21 19.52 -7.30 -1.04
C SER A 21 18.41 -6.32 -1.38
N ILE A 22 17.30 -6.81 -1.89
CA ILE A 22 16.07 -6.05 -2.11
C ILE A 22 14.97 -6.65 -1.24
N THR A 23 14.28 -5.80 -0.49
CA THR A 23 13.12 -6.18 0.31
C THR A 23 11.87 -5.66 -0.39
N HIS A 24 11.07 -6.58 -0.93
CA HIS A 24 9.78 -6.24 -1.52
C HIS A 24 8.73 -6.09 -0.43
N LYS A 25 8.01 -4.99 -0.45
CA LYS A 25 6.96 -4.67 0.52
C LYS A 25 5.59 -4.65 -0.15
N LEU A 26 4.57 -5.13 0.56
CA LEU A 26 3.19 -5.11 0.05
C LEU A 26 2.63 -3.69 -0.15
N ASP A 27 3.18 -2.71 0.56
CA ASP A 27 2.84 -1.30 0.37
C ASP A 27 3.49 -0.68 -0.88
N GLY A 28 4.25 -1.47 -1.65
CA GLY A 28 4.94 -1.04 -2.85
C GLY A 28 6.15 -0.13 -2.61
N CYS A 29 6.54 0.09 -1.36
CA CYS A 29 7.71 0.87 -0.98
C CYS A 29 8.91 -0.04 -0.77
N ASP A 30 9.38 -0.68 -1.84
CA ASP A 30 10.53 -1.57 -1.79
C ASP A 30 11.79 -0.85 -1.32
N GLU A 31 12.63 -1.57 -0.62
CA GLU A 31 13.90 -1.09 -0.09
C GLU A 31 15.06 -1.92 -0.65
N MET A 32 16.20 -1.29 -0.82
CA MET A 32 17.42 -1.95 -1.23
C MET A 32 18.55 -1.61 -0.25
N THR A 33 19.33 -2.61 0.12
CA THR A 33 20.52 -2.43 0.94
C THR A 33 21.72 -3.07 0.24
N PHE A 34 22.87 -2.40 0.28
CA PHE A 34 24.16 -2.95 -0.14
C PHE A 34 25.27 -2.35 0.73
N TYR A 35 26.48 -2.91 0.62
CA TYR A 35 27.63 -2.49 1.42
C TYR A 35 28.80 -2.12 0.52
N VAL A 36 29.54 -1.07 0.89
CA VAL A 36 30.75 -0.61 0.19
C VAL A 36 31.83 -0.30 1.22
N ASP A 37 33.00 -0.92 1.08
CA ASP A 37 34.13 -0.62 1.95
C ASP A 37 34.44 0.88 1.95
N THR A 38 34.47 1.47 3.14
CA THR A 38 34.74 2.91 3.35
C THR A 38 36.11 3.37 2.82
N HIS A 39 37.07 2.45 2.65
CA HIS A 39 38.39 2.70 2.07
C HIS A 39 38.45 2.50 0.56
N HIS A 40 37.36 2.04 -0.06
CA HIS A 40 37.34 1.84 -1.49
C HIS A 40 37.28 3.17 -2.24
N GLU A 41 37.97 3.26 -3.38
CA GLU A 41 38.06 4.50 -4.19
C GLU A 41 36.71 5.05 -4.67
N GLN A 42 35.70 4.19 -4.80
CA GLN A 42 34.34 4.59 -5.21
C GLN A 42 33.46 5.03 -4.04
N TYR A 43 33.86 4.80 -2.78
CA TYR A 43 33.06 5.19 -1.62
C TYR A 43 32.73 6.70 -1.60
N PRO A 44 33.62 7.64 -1.92
CA PRO A 44 33.31 9.07 -1.96
C PRO A 44 32.29 9.49 -3.03
N LEU A 45 31.90 8.58 -3.91
CA LEU A 45 30.83 8.83 -4.89
C LEU A 45 29.43 8.61 -4.30
N LEU A 46 29.34 7.98 -3.14
CA LEU A 46 28.09 7.73 -2.43
C LEU A 46 27.72 8.97 -1.63
N TYR A 47 26.49 9.41 -1.77
CA TYR A 47 25.89 10.47 -0.96
C TYR A 47 24.38 10.29 -0.88
N GLU A 48 23.75 10.81 0.16
CA GLU A 48 22.31 10.78 0.30
C GLU A 48 21.63 11.54 -0.85
N GLU A 49 20.50 11.02 -1.31
CA GLU A 49 19.75 11.45 -2.50
C GLU A 49 20.45 11.13 -3.84
N ALA A 50 21.61 10.44 -3.83
CA ALA A 50 22.17 9.94 -5.08
C ALA A 50 21.26 8.90 -5.72
N ARG A 51 21.12 9.02 -7.04
CA ARG A 51 20.32 8.09 -7.85
C ARG A 51 21.09 6.82 -8.14
N VAL A 52 20.48 5.69 -7.84
CA VAL A 52 21.01 4.35 -8.08
C VAL A 52 20.09 3.58 -9.01
N VAL A 53 20.65 2.91 -10.00
CA VAL A 53 19.89 2.09 -10.95
C VAL A 53 20.41 0.66 -10.90
N THR A 54 19.48 -0.28 -10.76
CA THR A 54 19.74 -1.72 -10.86
C THR A 54 19.05 -2.31 -12.09
N ASP A 55 19.23 -3.59 -12.34
CA ASP A 55 18.50 -4.29 -13.41
C ASP A 55 16.99 -4.30 -13.13
N GLU A 56 16.58 -4.26 -11.86
CA GLU A 56 15.19 -4.34 -11.45
C GLU A 56 14.51 -2.96 -11.43
N ASN A 57 15.16 -1.94 -10.82
CA ASN A 57 14.49 -0.67 -10.59
C ASN A 57 15.45 0.51 -10.45
N GLU A 58 14.88 1.68 -10.11
CA GLU A 58 15.57 2.92 -9.82
C GLU A 58 15.34 3.32 -8.37
N TRP A 59 16.41 3.71 -7.69
CA TRP A 59 16.48 3.93 -6.25
C TRP A 59 17.13 5.28 -5.92
N LEU A 60 16.86 5.78 -4.71
CA LEU A 60 17.60 6.88 -4.08
C LEU A 60 18.29 6.39 -2.82
N ILE A 61 19.53 6.77 -2.61
CA ILE A 61 20.22 6.54 -1.35
C ILE A 61 19.57 7.41 -0.28
N LYS A 62 19.02 6.79 0.77
CA LYS A 62 18.40 7.53 1.87
C LYS A 62 19.26 7.59 3.11
N LYS A 63 20.11 6.60 3.31
CA LYS A 63 20.97 6.54 4.47
C LYS A 63 22.30 5.86 4.12
N ILE A 64 23.38 6.43 4.62
CA ILE A 64 24.70 5.82 4.63
C ILE A 64 25.14 5.71 6.10
N ASP A 65 25.46 4.50 6.54
CA ASP A 65 25.86 4.19 7.91
C ASP A 65 27.14 3.35 7.85
N ASP A 66 28.26 4.01 7.93
CA ASP A 66 29.60 3.45 7.65
C ASP A 66 29.64 2.80 6.25
N ASP A 67 29.79 1.48 6.18
CA ASP A 67 29.84 0.72 4.94
C ASP A 67 28.44 0.36 4.38
N LYS A 68 27.38 0.53 5.17
CA LYS A 68 26.01 0.18 4.82
C LYS A 68 25.29 1.31 4.09
N VAL A 69 24.69 1.00 2.96
CA VAL A 69 23.91 1.94 2.14
C VAL A 69 22.47 1.43 2.05
N ASP A 70 21.54 2.22 2.55
CA ASP A 70 20.09 1.93 2.47
C ASP A 70 19.44 2.85 1.43
N CYS A 71 18.66 2.26 0.53
CA CYS A 71 17.99 2.93 -0.57
C CYS A 71 16.50 2.66 -0.55
N GLU A 72 15.73 3.61 -1.05
CA GLU A 72 14.30 3.49 -1.33
C GLU A 72 14.03 3.70 -2.82
N LEU A 73 12.89 3.22 -3.30
CA LEU A 73 12.45 3.50 -4.67
C LEU A 73 12.41 5.01 -4.94
N ASN A 74 12.83 5.43 -6.12
CA ASN A 74 12.81 6.83 -6.52
C ASN A 74 11.39 7.28 -6.87
N PHE A 75 10.70 7.90 -5.91
CA PHE A 75 9.38 8.51 -6.10
C PHE A 75 9.40 10.03 -6.29
N ASP A 76 10.54 10.63 -6.60
CA ASP A 76 10.64 12.08 -6.74
C ASP A 76 9.71 12.64 -7.82
N PHE A 77 9.43 11.85 -8.87
CA PHE A 77 8.49 12.21 -9.93
C PHE A 77 7.04 12.42 -9.45
N LEU A 78 6.69 11.94 -8.23
CA LEU A 78 5.38 12.14 -7.59
C LEU A 78 5.41 13.22 -6.50
N LYS A 79 6.56 13.81 -6.18
CA LYS A 79 6.72 14.76 -5.07
C LYS A 79 6.89 16.21 -5.53
N GLY A 80 6.82 16.45 -6.84
CA GLY A 80 7.10 17.77 -7.44
C GLY A 80 5.98 18.79 -7.28
N THR A 81 4.75 18.39 -6.94
CA THR A 81 3.58 19.27 -6.83
C THR A 81 2.94 19.12 -5.47
N VAL A 82 2.52 20.22 -4.86
CA VAL A 82 1.75 20.25 -3.60
C VAL A 82 0.37 20.83 -3.88
N TYR A 83 -0.64 20.12 -3.47
CA TYR A 83 -2.04 20.54 -3.55
C TYR A 83 -2.54 20.97 -2.18
N LYS A 84 -3.34 22.02 -2.15
CA LYS A 84 -4.12 22.44 -0.98
C LYS A 84 -5.59 22.16 -1.24
N ASP A 85 -6.30 21.69 -0.21
CA ASP A 85 -7.74 21.38 -0.27
C ASP A 85 -8.07 20.42 -1.44
N TYR A 86 -7.25 19.35 -1.60
CA TYR A 86 -7.41 18.39 -2.67
C TYR A 86 -8.66 17.54 -2.49
N LYS A 87 -9.46 17.43 -3.54
CA LYS A 87 -10.64 16.59 -3.56
C LYS A 87 -10.85 15.92 -4.91
N SER A 88 -10.80 14.60 -4.91
CA SER A 88 -11.13 13.73 -6.05
C SER A 88 -12.42 12.98 -5.74
N THR A 89 -13.54 13.42 -6.30
CA THR A 89 -14.88 12.90 -5.95
C THR A 89 -15.33 11.85 -6.94
N ALA A 90 -15.76 10.69 -6.42
CA ALA A 90 -16.39 9.59 -7.18
C ALA A 90 -15.58 9.17 -8.42
N ARG A 91 -14.26 9.06 -8.31
CA ARG A 91 -13.39 8.59 -9.40
C ARG A 91 -13.02 7.12 -9.24
N SER A 92 -12.76 6.46 -10.37
CA SER A 92 -12.15 5.14 -10.41
C SER A 92 -10.64 5.23 -10.14
N LEU A 93 -10.02 4.11 -9.77
CA LEU A 93 -8.57 4.05 -9.59
C LEU A 93 -7.81 4.52 -10.84
N THR A 94 -8.24 4.07 -12.02
CA THR A 94 -7.60 4.44 -13.30
C THR A 94 -7.64 5.95 -13.51
N GLU A 95 -8.80 6.58 -13.33
CA GLU A 95 -8.97 8.04 -13.47
C GLU A 95 -8.09 8.84 -12.49
N VAL A 96 -7.86 8.30 -11.28
CA VAL A 96 -6.97 8.94 -10.30
C VAL A 96 -5.52 8.77 -10.72
N LEU A 97 -5.08 7.56 -11.04
CA LEU A 97 -3.69 7.30 -11.45
C LEU A 97 -3.32 8.07 -12.73
N GLU A 98 -4.19 8.11 -13.74
CA GLU A 98 -3.97 8.88 -14.97
C GLU A 98 -3.81 10.39 -14.73
N SER A 99 -4.44 10.92 -13.67
CA SER A 99 -4.33 12.36 -13.33
C SER A 99 -3.09 12.71 -12.51
N HIS A 100 -2.43 11.75 -11.87
CA HIS A 100 -1.30 11.98 -10.96
C HIS A 100 0.01 11.35 -11.41
N LEU A 101 -0.04 10.34 -12.29
CA LEU A 101 1.17 9.79 -12.89
C LEU A 101 1.65 10.72 -14.02
N PRO A 102 2.96 10.96 -14.15
CA PRO A 102 3.50 11.77 -15.23
C PRO A 102 3.25 11.16 -16.61
N GLU A 103 3.36 11.98 -17.63
CA GLU A 103 3.23 11.55 -19.02
C GLU A 103 4.18 10.39 -19.36
N GLY A 104 3.65 9.40 -20.07
CA GLY A 104 4.39 8.20 -20.49
C GLY A 104 4.39 7.08 -19.46
N TRP A 105 3.73 7.25 -18.30
CA TRP A 105 3.48 6.15 -17.39
C TRP A 105 2.30 5.30 -17.84
N THR A 106 2.39 3.99 -17.58
CA THR A 106 1.34 3.03 -17.90
C THR A 106 0.89 2.27 -16.65
N MET A 107 -0.38 1.94 -16.59
CA MET A 107 -0.95 1.06 -15.60
C MET A 107 -1.21 -0.31 -16.21
N GLN A 108 -0.79 -1.37 -15.53
CA GLN A 108 -1.04 -2.76 -15.91
C GLN A 108 -1.69 -3.49 -14.74
N GLY A 109 -2.42 -4.56 -15.01
CA GLY A 109 -2.93 -5.46 -13.98
C GLY A 109 -4.43 -5.69 -14.02
N ALA A 110 -4.93 -6.30 -12.94
CA ALA A 110 -6.28 -6.79 -12.84
C ALA A 110 -7.34 -5.68 -12.93
N ASN A 111 -8.50 -6.06 -13.41
CA ASN A 111 -9.65 -5.21 -13.57
C ASN A 111 -10.20 -4.75 -12.20
N VAL A 112 -9.66 -3.65 -11.68
CA VAL A 112 -9.96 -3.09 -10.35
C VAL A 112 -10.94 -1.91 -10.47
N SER A 113 -11.49 -1.64 -11.64
CA SER A 113 -11.86 -0.29 -12.04
C SER A 113 -13.33 0.09 -11.91
N SER A 114 -14.23 -0.79 -11.45
CA SER A 114 -15.65 -0.43 -11.36
C SER A 114 -16.01 0.36 -10.09
N ILE A 115 -15.14 0.36 -9.08
CA ILE A 115 -15.38 1.03 -7.79
C ILE A 115 -14.99 2.49 -7.89
N ARG A 116 -15.93 3.39 -7.58
CA ARG A 116 -15.69 4.83 -7.51
C ARG A 116 -15.56 5.25 -6.05
N ARG A 117 -14.51 5.99 -5.74
CA ARG A 117 -14.21 6.46 -4.38
C ARG A 117 -13.86 7.96 -4.38
N THR A 118 -13.94 8.56 -3.21
CA THR A 118 -13.51 9.93 -2.96
C THR A 118 -12.23 9.92 -2.14
N ILE A 119 -11.25 10.73 -2.55
CA ILE A 119 -10.00 10.98 -1.82
C ILE A 119 -9.96 12.47 -1.50
N GLU A 120 -9.71 12.81 -0.24
CA GLU A 120 -9.62 14.18 0.24
C GLU A 120 -8.38 14.35 1.12
N PHE A 121 -7.69 15.49 0.95
CA PHE A 121 -6.56 15.91 1.77
C PHE A 121 -6.60 17.42 1.96
N ASP A 122 -6.23 17.90 3.13
CA ASP A 122 -5.99 19.33 3.35
C ASP A 122 -4.73 19.80 2.59
N PHE A 123 -3.68 19.00 2.64
CA PHE A 123 -2.45 19.17 1.87
C PHE A 123 -1.94 17.80 1.43
N CYS A 124 -1.50 17.70 0.18
CA CYS A 124 -0.91 16.46 -0.34
C CYS A 124 -0.01 16.71 -1.55
N THR A 125 0.82 15.72 -1.87
CA THR A 125 1.54 15.59 -3.14
C THR A 125 0.85 14.56 -4.03
N ASP A 126 1.30 14.41 -5.28
CA ASP A 126 0.85 13.29 -6.12
C ASP A 126 1.19 11.94 -5.47
N TYR A 127 2.32 11.86 -4.75
CA TYR A 127 2.71 10.67 -4.00
C TYR A 127 1.65 10.28 -2.94
N ASP A 128 1.19 11.25 -2.15
CA ASP A 128 0.20 11.01 -1.10
C ASP A 128 -1.13 10.50 -1.68
N VAL A 129 -1.58 11.10 -2.80
CA VAL A 129 -2.81 10.69 -3.48
C VAL A 129 -2.69 9.28 -4.03
N VAL A 130 -1.59 8.98 -4.73
CA VAL A 130 -1.34 7.67 -5.32
C VAL A 130 -1.18 6.60 -4.24
N TYR A 131 -0.46 6.91 -3.16
CA TYR A 131 -0.30 6.01 -2.02
C TYR A 131 -1.64 5.72 -1.33
N GLN A 132 -2.47 6.75 -1.14
CA GLN A 132 -3.83 6.61 -0.57
C GLN A 132 -4.72 5.70 -1.41
N CYS A 133 -4.49 5.61 -2.72
CA CYS A 133 -5.24 4.70 -3.59
C CYS A 133 -5.17 3.24 -3.15
N MET A 134 -4.04 2.78 -2.59
CA MET A 134 -3.88 1.39 -2.17
C MET A 134 -4.91 1.01 -1.11
N SER A 135 -5.08 1.82 -0.08
CA SER A 135 -6.08 1.58 0.97
C SER A 135 -7.50 1.88 0.51
N THR A 136 -7.69 2.93 -0.30
CA THR A 136 -9.02 3.38 -0.76
C THR A 136 -9.66 2.40 -1.73
N TYR A 137 -8.88 1.81 -2.65
CA TYR A 137 -9.34 0.86 -3.67
C TYR A 137 -8.98 -0.59 -3.36
N LYS A 138 -8.33 -0.86 -2.21
CA LYS A 138 -7.91 -2.20 -1.77
C LYS A 138 -7.03 -2.90 -2.79
N VAL A 139 -5.97 -2.22 -3.17
CA VAL A 139 -5.01 -2.70 -4.17
C VAL A 139 -3.60 -2.67 -3.62
N TYR A 140 -2.71 -3.42 -4.26
CA TYR A 140 -1.27 -3.36 -4.08
C TYR A 140 -0.62 -2.87 -5.36
N PHE A 141 0.45 -2.10 -5.24
CA PHE A 141 1.25 -1.61 -6.35
C PHE A 141 2.61 -2.29 -6.39
N VAL A 142 3.02 -2.69 -7.60
CA VAL A 142 4.40 -3.05 -7.89
C VAL A 142 4.93 -2.04 -8.89
N TRP A 143 5.92 -1.30 -8.46
CA TRP A 143 6.50 -0.21 -9.24
C TRP A 143 7.66 -0.70 -10.11
N LYS A 144 7.57 -0.42 -11.40
CA LYS A 144 8.64 -0.61 -12.37
C LYS A 144 9.05 0.75 -12.91
N ILE A 145 9.80 1.51 -12.11
CA ILE A 145 10.11 2.92 -12.35
C ILE A 145 10.85 3.09 -13.68
N ARG A 146 11.81 2.22 -13.97
CA ARG A 146 12.56 2.25 -15.23
C ARG A 146 11.69 2.03 -16.47
N GLU A 147 10.63 1.25 -16.34
CA GLU A 147 9.67 0.95 -17.40
C GLU A 147 8.52 1.97 -17.42
N LYS A 148 8.50 2.91 -16.47
CA LYS A 148 7.39 3.84 -16.22
C LYS A 148 6.05 3.10 -16.15
N THR A 149 6.02 2.03 -15.37
CA THR A 149 4.84 1.16 -15.26
C THR A 149 4.53 0.90 -13.79
N VAL A 150 3.26 1.04 -13.43
CA VAL A 150 2.72 0.54 -12.17
C VAL A 150 1.85 -0.68 -12.44
N VAL A 151 2.16 -1.80 -11.79
CA VAL A 151 1.34 -3.01 -11.85
C VAL A 151 0.43 -3.03 -10.65
N VAL A 152 -0.86 -3.17 -10.87
CA VAL A 152 -1.92 -3.12 -9.87
C VAL A 152 -2.47 -4.51 -9.61
N TYR A 153 -2.49 -4.92 -8.36
CA TYR A 153 -3.10 -6.16 -7.91
C TYR A 153 -4.25 -5.87 -6.95
N SER A 154 -5.42 -6.47 -7.17
CA SER A 154 -6.50 -6.44 -6.19
C SER A 154 -6.12 -7.30 -4.98
N GLN A 155 -6.39 -6.81 -3.77
CA GLN A 155 -6.20 -7.60 -2.54
C GLN A 155 -7.04 -8.89 -2.57
N ASP A 156 -8.25 -8.82 -3.13
CA ASP A 156 -9.16 -9.98 -3.22
C ASP A 156 -8.74 -11.00 -4.30
N ALA A 157 -7.93 -10.57 -5.27
CA ALA A 157 -7.48 -11.42 -6.38
C ALA A 157 -6.12 -12.08 -6.13
N MET A 158 -5.51 -11.88 -4.96
CA MET A 158 -4.25 -12.53 -4.60
C MET A 158 -4.47 -14.04 -4.48
N GLN A 159 -3.79 -14.79 -5.34
CA GLN A 159 -3.81 -16.24 -5.31
C GLN A 159 -2.60 -16.75 -4.52
N PRO A 160 -2.75 -17.87 -3.77
CA PRO A 160 -1.60 -18.53 -3.17
C PRO A 160 -0.57 -18.87 -4.25
N THR A 161 0.70 -18.57 -4.01
CA THR A 161 1.80 -18.87 -4.94
C THR A 161 2.05 -20.36 -5.13
N GLY A 162 1.43 -21.19 -4.30
CA GLY A 162 1.73 -22.62 -4.20
C GLY A 162 2.96 -22.93 -3.33
N GLU A 163 3.64 -21.90 -2.84
CA GLU A 163 4.70 -22.06 -1.85
C GLU A 163 4.10 -22.30 -0.47
N TYR A 164 4.73 -23.14 0.30
CA TYR A 164 4.33 -23.43 1.68
C TYR A 164 5.53 -23.47 2.61
N LEU A 165 5.30 -23.09 3.85
CA LEU A 165 6.29 -23.09 4.91
C LEU A 165 6.07 -24.31 5.80
N THR A 166 7.10 -25.15 5.97
CA THR A 166 7.05 -26.26 6.89
C THR A 166 8.31 -26.31 7.76
N THR A 167 8.18 -26.72 9.00
CA THR A 167 9.29 -26.89 9.94
C THR A 167 10.32 -27.90 9.46
N GLU A 168 9.94 -28.80 8.57
CA GLU A 168 10.80 -29.85 8.04
C GLU A 168 11.67 -29.39 6.86
N LEU A 169 11.23 -28.34 6.12
CA LEU A 169 11.88 -27.93 4.89
C LEU A 169 12.53 -26.53 4.98
N ASN A 170 11.74 -25.53 5.30
CA ASN A 170 12.13 -24.13 5.10
C ASN A 170 11.75 -23.18 6.24
N LEU A 171 11.03 -23.64 7.27
CA LEU A 171 10.64 -22.82 8.40
C LEU A 171 11.55 -23.08 9.60
N LYS A 172 12.39 -22.11 9.96
CA LYS A 172 13.31 -22.23 11.11
C LYS A 172 12.58 -22.04 12.45
N SER A 173 11.65 -21.10 12.49
CA SER A 173 10.83 -20.83 13.68
C SER A 173 9.48 -20.22 13.26
N LEU A 174 8.45 -20.52 14.02
CA LEU A 174 7.11 -19.94 13.87
C LEU A 174 6.68 -19.43 15.24
N SER A 175 6.32 -18.17 15.32
CA SER A 175 5.71 -17.58 16.51
C SER A 175 4.33 -17.07 16.20
N PHE A 176 3.39 -17.36 17.10
CA PHE A 176 2.04 -16.82 17.02
C PHE A 176 1.86 -15.79 18.13
N LYS A 177 1.30 -14.63 17.74
CA LYS A 177 0.84 -13.62 18.69
C LYS A 177 -0.65 -13.47 18.51
N GLY A 178 -1.41 -13.65 19.58
CA GLY A 178 -2.85 -13.40 19.61
C GLY A 178 -3.12 -12.10 20.33
N ASP A 179 -3.96 -11.25 19.74
CA ASP A 179 -4.47 -10.05 20.34
C ASP A 179 -5.97 -9.96 20.06
N THR A 180 -6.76 -9.69 21.10
CA THR A 180 -8.21 -9.52 21.03
C THR A 180 -8.67 -8.21 21.67
N THR A 181 -7.77 -7.24 21.78
CA THR A 181 -8.08 -5.93 22.41
C THR A 181 -9.20 -5.22 21.66
N ASP A 182 -9.15 -5.26 20.33
CA ASP A 182 -10.15 -4.64 19.46
C ASP A 182 -11.22 -5.63 18.95
N PHE A 183 -11.34 -6.78 19.61
CA PHE A 183 -12.30 -7.81 19.20
C PHE A 183 -13.73 -7.34 19.32
N ALA A 184 -14.51 -7.52 18.26
CA ALA A 184 -15.95 -7.24 18.24
C ALA A 184 -16.71 -8.29 17.43
N THR A 185 -17.95 -8.58 17.86
CA THR A 185 -18.89 -9.45 17.12
C THR A 185 -20.04 -8.67 16.51
N ARG A 186 -20.20 -7.39 16.89
CA ARG A 186 -21.21 -6.48 16.35
C ARG A 186 -20.58 -5.11 16.11
N LEU A 187 -20.71 -4.59 14.89
CA LEU A 187 -20.19 -3.28 14.50
C LEU A 187 -21.32 -2.34 14.07
N TYR A 188 -21.45 -1.22 14.75
CA TYR A 188 -22.28 -0.09 14.34
C TYR A 188 -21.46 0.82 13.43
N ALA A 189 -21.96 1.08 12.22
CA ALA A 189 -21.25 1.96 11.28
C ALA A 189 -22.11 3.19 10.96
N TYR A 190 -21.43 4.33 10.92
CA TYR A 190 -22.03 5.64 10.67
C TYR A 190 -21.29 6.34 9.53
N GLY A 191 -22.04 6.77 8.53
CA GLY A 191 -21.56 7.59 7.42
C GLY A 191 -21.85 9.08 7.65
N LYS A 192 -21.83 9.84 6.57
CA LYS A 192 -22.04 11.29 6.58
C LYS A 192 -23.36 11.65 7.25
N ASP A 193 -23.31 12.71 8.08
CA ASP A 193 -24.44 13.24 8.82
C ASP A 193 -25.16 12.18 9.68
N GLY A 194 -24.42 11.18 10.17
CA GLY A 194 -24.94 10.10 10.98
C GLY A 194 -25.73 9.04 10.19
N MET A 195 -25.59 8.99 8.86
CA MET A 195 -26.20 7.97 8.01
C MET A 195 -25.86 6.56 8.53
N THR A 196 -26.87 5.69 8.56
CA THR A 196 -26.71 4.28 8.91
C THR A 196 -26.92 3.38 7.69
N MET A 197 -26.66 2.08 7.84
CA MET A 197 -26.86 1.12 6.79
C MET A 197 -28.28 0.54 6.71
N GLU A 198 -29.23 1.04 7.51
CA GLU A 198 -30.63 0.53 7.56
C GLU A 198 -31.29 0.51 6.18
N LYS A 199 -31.02 1.53 5.36
CA LYS A 199 -31.57 1.68 4.01
C LYS A 199 -30.72 1.03 2.92
N ALA A 200 -29.66 0.31 3.27
CA ALA A 200 -28.88 -0.42 2.28
C ALA A 200 -29.74 -1.52 1.65
N VAL A 201 -29.72 -1.60 0.33
CA VAL A 201 -30.42 -2.67 -0.39
C VAL A 201 -29.47 -3.88 -0.53
N VAL A 202 -29.87 -4.98 0.10
CA VAL A 202 -29.13 -6.25 0.10
C VAL A 202 -30.09 -7.33 -0.36
N ASP A 203 -29.75 -8.07 -1.40
CA ASP A 203 -30.61 -9.10 -2.00
C ASP A 203 -32.06 -8.61 -2.30
N ASP A 204 -32.16 -7.44 -2.92
CA ASP A 204 -33.42 -6.75 -3.28
C ASP A 204 -34.31 -6.35 -2.09
N LYS A 205 -33.76 -6.27 -0.88
CA LYS A 205 -34.48 -5.85 0.33
C LYS A 205 -33.69 -4.82 1.13
N GLU A 206 -34.39 -3.93 1.81
CA GLU A 206 -33.75 -3.07 2.80
C GLU A 206 -33.16 -3.91 3.95
N TYR A 207 -31.94 -3.60 4.34
CA TYR A 207 -31.24 -4.33 5.40
C TYR A 207 -31.92 -4.17 6.76
N GLY A 208 -32.41 -2.98 7.08
CA GLY A 208 -33.24 -2.70 8.24
C GLY A 208 -32.51 -2.70 9.60
N LEU A 209 -31.20 -2.85 9.63
CA LEU A 209 -30.41 -2.82 10.86
C LEU A 209 -29.34 -1.73 10.80
N THR A 210 -28.99 -1.15 11.96
CA THR A 210 -27.92 -0.13 12.12
C THR A 210 -26.55 -0.74 12.35
N TYR A 211 -26.44 -2.07 12.40
CA TYR A 211 -25.21 -2.80 12.70
C TYR A 211 -25.08 -4.05 11.81
N VAL A 212 -23.85 -4.50 11.67
CA VAL A 212 -23.51 -5.83 11.15
C VAL A 212 -23.06 -6.74 12.28
N GLU A 213 -23.28 -8.06 12.15
CA GLU A 213 -22.95 -9.04 13.19
C GLU A 213 -22.23 -10.27 12.61
N ASN A 214 -21.18 -10.71 13.30
CA ASN A 214 -20.47 -11.96 12.99
C ASN A 214 -20.13 -12.71 14.28
N ARG A 215 -20.80 -13.84 14.50
CA ARG A 215 -20.61 -14.70 15.67
C ARG A 215 -19.93 -16.04 15.33
N LYS A 216 -19.28 -16.11 14.19
CA LYS A 216 -18.69 -17.36 13.69
C LYS A 216 -17.73 -18.03 14.70
N TYR A 217 -17.01 -17.24 15.48
CA TYR A 217 -15.94 -17.71 16.36
C TYR A 217 -16.31 -17.64 17.85
N VAL A 218 -17.19 -16.74 18.24
CA VAL A 218 -17.57 -16.50 19.63
C VAL A 218 -19.04 -16.15 19.74
N ASP A 219 -19.79 -16.93 20.50
CA ASP A 219 -21.23 -16.70 20.74
C ASP A 219 -21.48 -15.74 21.92
N LYS A 220 -20.96 -14.50 21.79
CA LYS A 220 -21.29 -13.41 22.70
C LYS A 220 -21.37 -12.10 21.90
N THR A 221 -22.14 -11.13 22.39
CA THR A 221 -22.21 -9.82 21.78
C THR A 221 -21.12 -8.92 22.39
N VAL A 222 -20.17 -8.52 21.55
CA VAL A 222 -19.18 -7.48 21.85
C VAL A 222 -19.36 -6.40 20.80
N CYS A 223 -19.76 -5.21 21.22
CA CYS A 223 -20.08 -4.11 20.33
C CYS A 223 -18.85 -3.21 20.11
N ALA A 224 -18.66 -2.82 18.85
CA ALA A 224 -17.79 -1.72 18.46
C ALA A 224 -18.58 -0.72 17.61
N TYR A 225 -18.01 0.46 17.40
CA TYR A 225 -18.56 1.44 16.47
C TYR A 225 -17.47 1.98 15.56
N TRP A 226 -17.89 2.43 14.39
CA TRP A 226 -17.04 3.03 13.38
C TRP A 226 -17.80 4.18 12.70
N SER A 227 -17.15 5.33 12.54
CA SER A 227 -17.71 6.48 11.85
C SER A 227 -16.76 6.95 10.77
N ASP A 228 -17.30 7.21 9.57
CA ASP A 228 -16.54 7.73 8.45
C ASP A 228 -17.42 8.59 7.54
N GLU A 229 -17.24 9.91 7.63
CA GLU A 229 -18.01 10.92 6.91
C GLU A 229 -17.90 10.85 5.36
N ARG A 230 -16.97 10.03 4.84
CA ARG A 230 -16.82 9.81 3.39
C ARG A 230 -17.93 8.95 2.80
N TYR A 231 -18.62 8.17 3.62
CA TYR A 231 -19.72 7.32 3.17
C TYR A 231 -21.01 8.13 3.06
N THR A 232 -21.53 8.21 1.82
CA THR A 232 -22.79 8.88 1.48
C THR A 232 -23.83 7.92 0.91
N VAL A 233 -23.47 6.64 0.75
CA VAL A 233 -24.31 5.58 0.18
C VAL A 233 -24.38 4.44 1.18
N PRO A 234 -25.60 4.06 1.67
CA PRO A 234 -25.77 3.02 2.68
C PRO A 234 -25.21 1.65 2.30
N GLU A 235 -25.30 1.27 1.01
CA GLU A 235 -24.79 0.00 0.49
C GLU A 235 -23.26 -0.11 0.63
N ASN A 236 -22.54 0.99 0.34
CA ASN A 236 -21.10 1.03 0.48
C ASN A 236 -20.68 0.94 1.96
N LEU A 237 -21.42 1.66 2.83
CA LEU A 237 -21.20 1.60 4.26
C LEU A 237 -21.42 0.18 4.80
N TYR A 238 -22.48 -0.50 4.34
CA TYR A 238 -22.80 -1.87 4.70
C TYR A 238 -21.69 -2.85 4.27
N ALA A 239 -21.25 -2.79 3.02
CA ALA A 239 -20.22 -3.68 2.48
C ALA A 239 -18.90 -3.55 3.25
N ASP A 240 -18.47 -2.32 3.48
CA ASP A 240 -17.20 -2.07 4.17
C ASP A 240 -17.30 -2.33 5.69
N ALA A 241 -18.49 -2.17 6.29
CA ALA A 241 -18.73 -2.58 7.68
C ALA A 241 -18.65 -4.10 7.88
N LEU A 242 -19.18 -4.89 6.95
CA LEU A 242 -19.05 -6.36 6.97
C LEU A 242 -17.59 -6.79 6.90
N GLU A 243 -16.83 -6.20 6.01
CA GLU A 243 -15.40 -6.51 5.87
C GLU A 243 -14.62 -6.13 7.11
N LYS A 244 -14.83 -4.92 7.62
CA LYS A 244 -14.19 -4.45 8.86
C LYS A 244 -14.54 -5.36 10.04
N LEU A 245 -15.80 -5.77 10.17
CA LEU A 245 -16.23 -6.70 11.20
C LEU A 245 -15.58 -8.07 11.02
N SER A 246 -15.37 -8.54 9.80
CA SER A 246 -14.71 -9.83 9.56
C SER A 246 -13.31 -9.88 10.14
N THR A 247 -12.59 -8.77 10.09
CA THR A 247 -11.26 -8.60 10.69
C THR A 247 -11.33 -8.50 12.22
N LEU A 248 -12.26 -7.68 12.74
CA LEU A 248 -12.42 -7.49 14.19
C LEU A 248 -12.94 -8.74 14.90
N SER A 249 -13.77 -9.55 14.24
CA SER A 249 -14.37 -10.76 14.81
C SER A 249 -13.47 -12.00 14.72
N PHE A 250 -12.32 -11.89 14.05
CA PHE A 250 -11.39 -12.99 13.90
C PHE A 250 -10.38 -13.00 15.05
N PRO A 251 -10.40 -14.02 15.93
CA PRO A 251 -9.38 -14.15 16.97
C PRO A 251 -8.06 -14.57 16.31
N VAL A 252 -7.17 -13.62 16.15
CA VAL A 252 -5.83 -13.88 15.64
C VAL A 252 -5.09 -14.79 16.63
N ARG A 253 -4.61 -15.93 16.16
CA ARG A 253 -3.75 -16.85 16.90
C ARG A 253 -2.42 -17.00 16.22
#